data_7851187ef4b16418c0e88361f5043743
#
_entry.id   7851187ef4b16418c0e88361f5043743
#
_cell.length_a   1.000
_cell.length_b   1.000
_cell.length_c   1.000
_cell.angle_alpha   90.00
_cell.angle_beta   90.00
_cell.angle_gamma   90.00
#
_symmetry.space_group_name_H-M   'P 1'
#
loop_
_entity.id
_entity.type
_entity.pdbx_description
1 polymer ?
#
loop_
_entity_poly.entity_id
_entity_poly.type
_entity_poly.pdbx_seq_one_letter_code
_entity_poly.pdbx_strand_id
1 'polypeptide(L)'
;MEFDSAKKDMLIRQGLKLTHLRLLAALDKTGQISAAAAQIAISQPAASRLLAEIERIVGMKFYQRHPHGVTMNAVGLLLGERARWMLRALDDAGRDIAEISSGQRGSVNIGAVT
;
A
#
# COMPACT_ATOMS: atom_id res chain seq x y z
N MET A 1 22.26 16.81 -9.63
CA MET A 1 22.19 15.48 -10.00
C MET A 1 20.95 15.21 -10.81
N GLU A 2 21.13 14.51 -11.84
CA GLU A 2 20.08 14.29 -12.73
C GLU A 2 19.30 13.05 -12.38
N PHE A 3 17.99 13.14 -12.40
CA PHE A 3 17.17 12.00 -12.09
C PHE A 3 17.30 10.98 -13.21
N ASP A 4 17.59 9.74 -12.82
CA ASP A 4 17.74 8.66 -13.77
C ASP A 4 16.36 8.27 -14.28
N SER A 5 16.07 8.57 -15.53
CA SER A 5 14.75 8.30 -16.09
C SER A 5 14.42 6.80 -16.11
N ALA A 6 15.44 5.93 -16.08
CA ALA A 6 15.19 4.50 -16.02
C ALA A 6 14.56 4.09 -14.71
N LYS A 7 14.75 4.87 -13.65
CA LYS A 7 14.15 4.59 -12.35
C LYS A 7 12.82 5.27 -12.12
N LYS A 8 12.45 6.16 -13.03
CA LYS A 8 11.20 6.86 -12.90
C LYS A 8 10.05 5.88 -13.13
N ASP A 9 9.04 5.95 -12.28
CA ASP A 9 7.87 5.09 -12.36
C ASP A 9 8.21 3.60 -12.26
N MET A 10 9.36 3.27 -11.68
CA MET A 10 9.82 1.89 -11.66
C MET A 10 8.79 0.95 -11.04
N LEU A 11 8.25 1.31 -9.88
CA LEU A 11 7.31 0.43 -9.19
C LEU A 11 6.01 0.27 -9.98
N ILE A 12 5.54 1.36 -10.58
CA ILE A 12 4.33 1.30 -11.38
C ILE A 12 4.54 0.42 -12.60
N ARG A 13 5.66 0.62 -13.30
CA ARG A 13 5.96 -0.17 -14.48
C ARG A 13 6.14 -1.65 -14.17
N GLN A 14 6.63 -1.96 -12.98
CA GLN A 14 6.79 -3.34 -12.58
C GLN A 14 5.51 -3.97 -12.05
N GLY A 15 4.44 -3.19 -11.98
CA GLY A 15 3.14 -3.73 -11.66
C GLY A 15 2.71 -3.62 -10.21
N LEU A 16 3.27 -2.68 -9.47
CA LEU A 16 2.81 -2.49 -8.08
C LEU A 16 1.37 -2.01 -8.09
N LYS A 17 0.53 -2.69 -7.33
CA LYS A 17 -0.91 -2.41 -7.29
C LYS A 17 -1.34 -2.04 -5.89
N LEU A 18 -2.56 -1.52 -5.80
CA LEU A 18 -3.13 -1.15 -4.53
C LEU A 18 -3.21 -2.33 -3.57
N THR A 19 -3.53 -3.52 -4.07
CA THR A 19 -3.58 -4.70 -3.22
C THR A 19 -2.24 -4.99 -2.55
N HIS A 20 -1.15 -4.76 -3.27
CA HIS A 20 0.19 -4.90 -2.69
C HIS A 20 0.37 -3.92 -1.53
N LEU A 21 -0.07 -2.67 -1.71
CA LEU A 21 0.05 -1.69 -0.64
C LEU A 21 -0.77 -2.07 0.58
N ARG A 22 -1.98 -2.57 0.35
CA ARG A 22 -2.82 -3.00 1.46
C ARG A 22 -2.18 -4.14 2.24
N LEU A 23 -1.59 -5.09 1.54
CA LEU A 23 -0.92 -6.20 2.21
C LEU A 23 0.32 -5.73 2.97
N LEU A 24 1.10 -4.84 2.37
CA LEU A 24 2.28 -4.30 3.04
C LEU A 24 1.92 -3.58 4.33
N ALA A 25 0.88 -2.76 4.29
CA ALA A 25 0.44 -2.05 5.48
C ALA A 25 -0.05 -3.00 6.55
N ALA A 26 -0.82 -4.02 6.14
CA ALA A 26 -1.34 -5.00 7.08
C ALA A 26 -0.22 -5.85 7.69
N LEU A 27 0.76 -6.23 6.88
CA LEU A 27 1.87 -7.02 7.38
C LEU A 27 2.74 -6.22 8.35
N ASP A 28 2.95 -4.95 8.03
CA ASP A 28 3.71 -4.06 8.90
C ASP A 28 3.01 -3.90 10.25
N LYS A 29 1.68 -3.88 10.24
CA LYS A 29 0.90 -3.71 11.44
C LYS A 29 0.84 -4.98 12.28
N THR A 30 0.63 -6.13 11.62
CA THR A 30 0.38 -7.37 12.33
C THR A 30 1.61 -8.21 12.61
N GLY A 31 2.61 -8.13 11.73
CA GLY A 31 3.81 -8.95 11.86
C GLY A 31 3.60 -10.42 11.53
N GLN A 32 2.45 -10.78 10.98
CA GLN A 32 2.14 -12.16 10.64
C GLN A 32 1.38 -12.21 9.33
N ILE A 33 1.79 -13.13 8.45
CA ILE A 33 1.17 -13.22 7.13
C ILE A 33 -0.29 -13.61 7.22
N SER A 34 -0.63 -14.57 8.10
CA SER A 34 -2.02 -15.00 8.23
C SER A 34 -2.91 -13.88 8.75
N ALA A 35 -2.43 -13.12 9.73
CA ALA A 35 -3.18 -12.01 10.28
C ALA A 35 -3.34 -10.90 9.24
N ALA A 36 -2.28 -10.61 8.50
CA ALA A 36 -2.36 -9.60 7.45
C ALA A 36 -3.35 -10.00 6.36
N ALA A 37 -3.32 -11.26 5.96
CA ALA A 37 -4.25 -11.76 4.96
C ALA A 37 -5.69 -11.60 5.43
N ALA A 38 -5.95 -11.97 6.69
CA ALA A 38 -7.29 -11.85 7.25
C ALA A 38 -7.75 -10.39 7.27
N GLN A 39 -6.83 -9.49 7.58
CA GLN A 39 -7.18 -8.08 7.69
C GLN A 39 -7.63 -7.49 6.36
N ILE A 40 -7.10 -7.98 5.25
CA ILE A 40 -7.51 -7.48 3.94
C ILE A 40 -8.38 -8.48 3.19
N ALA A 41 -8.90 -9.47 3.91
CA ALA A 41 -9.91 -10.41 3.40
C ALA A 41 -9.42 -11.23 2.21
N ILE A 42 -8.19 -11.73 2.29
CA ILE A 42 -7.69 -12.67 1.28
C ILE A 42 -7.18 -13.92 1.99
N SER A 43 -7.01 -14.99 1.23
CA SER A 43 -6.48 -16.23 1.79
C SER A 43 -4.98 -16.10 2.04
N GLN A 44 -4.46 -16.95 2.91
CA GLN A 44 -3.03 -16.93 3.17
C GLN A 44 -2.21 -17.30 1.93
N PRO A 45 -2.61 -18.30 1.13
CA PRO A 45 -1.88 -18.55 -0.11
C PRO A 45 -1.86 -17.36 -1.06
N ALA A 46 -2.98 -16.61 -1.13
CA ALA A 46 -3.02 -15.42 -1.95
C ALA A 46 -2.04 -14.36 -1.42
N ALA A 47 -1.99 -14.20 -0.10
CA ALA A 47 -1.07 -13.25 0.52
C ALA A 47 0.37 -13.65 0.21
N SER A 48 0.70 -14.92 0.34
CA SER A 48 2.06 -15.39 0.05
C SER A 48 2.45 -15.11 -1.40
N ARG A 49 1.50 -15.30 -2.31
CA ARG A 49 1.76 -15.01 -3.72
C ARG A 49 1.99 -13.52 -3.95
N LEU A 50 1.19 -12.68 -3.29
CA LEU A 50 1.37 -11.23 -3.41
C LEU A 50 2.71 -10.78 -2.84
N LEU A 51 3.14 -11.39 -1.74
CA LEU A 51 4.44 -11.06 -1.16
C LEU A 51 5.58 -11.41 -2.11
N ALA A 52 5.47 -12.56 -2.78
CA ALA A 52 6.47 -12.93 -3.78
C ALA A 52 6.47 -11.95 -4.95
N GLU A 53 5.28 -11.48 -5.34
CA GLU A 53 5.20 -10.48 -6.40
C GLU A 53 5.88 -9.18 -5.99
N ILE A 54 5.67 -8.76 -4.75
CA ILE A 54 6.32 -7.54 -4.27
C ILE A 54 7.83 -7.67 -4.31
N GLU A 55 8.36 -8.84 -3.89
CA GLU A 55 9.80 -9.06 -3.96
C GLU A 55 10.31 -8.99 -5.38
N ARG A 56 9.55 -9.54 -6.32
CA ARG A 56 9.93 -9.45 -7.72
C ARG A 56 9.92 -8.00 -8.20
N ILE A 57 8.88 -7.24 -7.81
CA ILE A 57 8.74 -5.85 -8.24
C ILE A 57 9.86 -4.98 -7.72
N VAL A 58 10.20 -5.12 -6.44
CA VAL A 58 11.25 -4.29 -5.85
C VAL A 58 12.64 -4.86 -6.08
N GLY A 59 12.73 -6.11 -6.50
CA GLY A 59 13.99 -6.71 -6.87
C GLY A 59 14.82 -7.21 -5.70
N MET A 60 14.23 -7.38 -4.52
CA MET A 60 14.97 -7.88 -3.37
C MET A 60 14.01 -8.36 -2.30
N LYS A 61 14.54 -9.12 -1.36
CA LYS A 61 13.76 -9.56 -0.22
C LYS A 61 13.48 -8.39 0.70
N PHE A 62 12.30 -8.40 1.33
CA PHE A 62 11.98 -7.30 2.24
C PHE A 62 11.55 -7.78 3.61
N TYR A 63 11.47 -9.09 3.85
CA TYR A 63 11.14 -9.63 5.17
C TYR A 63 11.77 -10.99 5.34
N GLN A 64 11.78 -11.45 6.58
CA GLN A 64 12.30 -12.74 6.95
C GLN A 64 11.28 -13.44 7.82
N ARG A 65 11.03 -14.73 7.55
CA ARG A 65 10.09 -15.51 8.34
C ARG A 65 10.78 -16.12 9.56
N HIS A 66 10.04 -16.22 10.64
CA HIS A 66 10.48 -16.92 11.83
C HIS A 66 9.26 -17.51 12.53
N PRO A 67 9.45 -18.34 13.59
CA PRO A 67 8.31 -19.03 14.20
C PRO A 67 7.21 -18.12 14.72
N HIS A 68 7.52 -16.90 15.07
CA HIS A 68 6.52 -15.98 15.64
C HIS A 68 5.98 -14.99 14.63
N GLY A 69 6.33 -15.14 13.35
CA GLY A 69 5.82 -14.24 12.33
C GLY A 69 6.89 -13.85 11.35
N VAL A 70 6.89 -12.57 10.97
CA VAL A 70 7.89 -12.04 10.04
C VAL A 70 8.54 -10.80 10.63
N THR A 71 9.79 -10.58 10.22
CA THR A 71 10.50 -9.36 10.57
C THR A 71 10.86 -8.64 9.29
N MET A 72 10.47 -7.39 9.19
CA MET A 72 10.78 -6.58 8.03
C MET A 72 12.22 -6.10 8.08
N ASN A 73 12.91 -6.12 6.93
CA ASN A 73 14.20 -5.47 6.85
C ASN A 73 13.99 -3.99 6.50
N ALA A 74 15.08 -3.26 6.21
CA ALA A 74 14.99 -1.84 5.94
C ALA A 74 14.06 -1.55 4.76
N VAL A 75 14.12 -2.38 3.71
CA VAL A 75 13.24 -2.20 2.55
C VAL A 75 11.79 -2.41 2.95
N GLY A 76 11.52 -3.46 3.72
CA GLY A 76 10.16 -3.74 4.17
C GLY A 76 9.60 -2.65 5.05
N LEU A 77 10.41 -2.11 5.95
CA LEU A 77 9.96 -1.01 6.80
C LEU A 77 9.62 0.22 5.97
N LEU A 78 10.45 0.53 4.99
CA LEU A 78 10.16 1.64 4.09
C LEU A 78 8.88 1.42 3.32
N LEU A 79 8.73 0.23 2.74
CA LEU A 79 7.52 -0.08 1.95
C LEU A 79 6.27 -0.01 2.82
N GLY A 80 6.33 -0.54 4.02
CA GLY A 80 5.18 -0.51 4.92
C GLY A 80 4.78 0.89 5.30
N GLU A 81 5.76 1.73 5.60
CA GLU A 81 5.50 3.11 5.95
C GLU A 81 4.87 3.87 4.79
N ARG A 82 5.43 3.73 3.60
CA ARG A 82 4.90 4.41 2.43
C ARG A 82 3.53 3.89 2.05
N ALA A 83 3.31 2.58 2.21
CA ALA A 83 2.00 2.00 1.94
C ALA A 83 0.93 2.61 2.86
N ARG A 84 1.24 2.72 4.15
CA ARG A 84 0.29 3.31 5.09
C ARG A 84 -0.01 4.76 4.73
N TRP A 85 1.02 5.50 4.35
CA TRP A 85 0.85 6.89 3.97
C TRP A 85 -0.03 7.03 2.74
N MET A 86 0.22 6.22 1.72
CA MET A 86 -0.57 6.28 0.48
C MET A 86 -2.02 5.87 0.72
N LEU A 87 -2.24 4.85 1.55
CA LEU A 87 -3.60 4.42 1.85
C LEU A 87 -4.37 5.48 2.63
N ARG A 88 -3.69 6.15 3.56
CA ARG A 88 -4.32 7.25 4.28
C ARG A 88 -4.70 8.38 3.34
N ALA A 89 -3.84 8.67 2.37
CA ALA A 89 -4.15 9.71 1.40
C ALA A 89 -5.41 9.37 0.60
N LEU A 90 -5.56 8.10 0.24
CA LEU A 90 -6.77 7.66 -0.46
C LEU A 90 -8.01 7.77 0.42
N ASP A 91 -7.89 7.38 1.68
CA ASP A 91 -9.01 7.51 2.62
C ASP A 91 -9.40 8.97 2.79
N ASP A 92 -8.42 9.85 2.89
CA ASP A 92 -8.68 11.27 3.02
C ASP A 92 -9.40 11.80 1.78
N ALA A 93 -8.99 11.36 0.61
CA ALA A 93 -9.63 11.77 -0.62
C ALA A 93 -11.10 11.32 -0.64
N GLY A 94 -11.35 10.10 -0.20
CA GLY A 94 -12.73 9.60 -0.13
C GLY A 94 -13.59 10.41 0.81
N ARG A 95 -13.04 10.76 1.96
CA ARG A 95 -13.74 11.58 2.93
C ARG A 95 -14.03 12.96 2.38
N ASP A 96 -13.04 13.55 1.73
CA ASP A 96 -13.20 14.89 1.15
C ASP A 96 -14.26 14.90 0.06
N ILE A 97 -14.29 13.86 -0.77
CA ILE A 97 -15.30 13.73 -1.81
C ILE A 97 -16.67 13.61 -1.18
N ALA A 98 -16.80 12.82 -0.13
CA ALA A 98 -18.08 12.65 0.55
C ALA A 98 -18.57 13.96 1.14
N GLU A 99 -17.68 14.77 1.69
CA GLU A 99 -18.04 16.06 2.24
C GLU A 99 -18.54 17.01 1.15
N ILE A 100 -17.89 17.01 0.02
CA ILE A 100 -18.32 17.82 -1.10
C ILE A 100 -19.70 17.38 -1.59
N SER A 101 -19.88 16.06 -1.74
CA SER A 101 -21.15 15.51 -2.19
C SER A 101 -22.29 15.83 -1.26
N SER A 102 -22.04 15.84 0.04
CA SER A 102 -23.10 16.07 1.01
C SER A 102 -23.38 17.55 1.21
N GLY A 103 -22.57 18.41 0.64
CA GLY A 103 -22.77 19.83 0.80
C GLY A 103 -22.22 20.40 2.08
N GLN A 104 -21.48 19.63 2.84
CA GLN A 104 -20.89 20.11 4.09
C GLN A 104 -19.85 21.18 3.86
N ARG A 105 -19.24 21.14 2.69
CA ARG A 105 -18.33 22.19 2.29
C ARG A 105 -19.01 23.08 1.28
N GLY A 106 -20.16 23.60 1.67
CA GLY A 106 -21.03 24.25 0.75
C GLY A 106 -20.41 25.29 -0.14
N SER A 107 -19.37 25.92 0.33
CA SER A 107 -18.70 26.91 -0.45
C SER A 107 -17.82 26.34 -1.53
N VAL A 108 -17.63 25.07 -1.52
CA VAL A 108 -16.78 24.44 -2.49
C VAL A 108 -17.51 24.43 -3.79
N ASN A 109 -17.74 25.37 -4.30
CA ASN A 109 -18.26 25.57 -5.60
C ASN A 109 -18.68 24.34 -6.32
N ILE A 110 -19.78 23.87 -5.94
CA ILE A 110 -20.30 22.66 -6.48
C ILE A 110 -20.42 22.73 -7.97
N GLY A 111 -20.74 23.88 -8.47
CA GLY A 111 -20.84 24.06 -9.90
C GLY A 111 -19.53 23.73 -10.61
N ALA A 112 -18.44 24.02 -9.99
CA ALA A 112 -17.16 23.74 -10.62
C ALA A 112 -16.86 22.26 -10.67
N VAL A 113 -17.49 21.51 -9.85
CA VAL A 113 -17.22 20.09 -9.77
C VAL A 113 -18.03 19.32 -10.79
N THR A 114 -19.15 19.81 -11.15
CA THR A 114 -20.03 19.07 -12.05
C THR A 114 -19.56 19.04 -13.49
#